data_174174cf4114d6bbfe000fe16a8db396
#
_entry.id   174174cf4114d6bbfe000fe16a8db396
#
_cell.length_a   1.000
_cell.length_b   1.000
_cell.length_c   1.000
_cell.angle_alpha   90.00
_cell.angle_beta   90.00
_cell.angle_gamma   90.00
#
_symmetry.space_group_name_H-M   'P 1'
#
loop_
_entity.id
_entity.type
_entity.pdbx_description
1 polymer ?
#
loop_
_entity_poly.entity_id
_entity_poly.type
_entity_poly.pdbx_seq_one_letter_code
_entity_poly.pdbx_strand_id
1 'polypeptide(L)'
;MIDDARAYNSDDDWSLLGSVSYMGSFESGLALVVAVTAAEMFSQGNWQRVYASNNDESLRRGAFLAAAMVFPLVFVMGFLGTVAAGQGGVGDPTIAFFYVIDESNFLVAPVLIVLVVSLVCSSADTLQNAIVASFSRDISDGVLSLKSCRVATIAMIPMAIYLASGPTIIGFEFNALSVFGIFLFADMLAAATVSPVLMALWGKVSSRGAFLGCLAGFSSVALYGLIEPPADSQFYMYIIHPTGGAVPASEGGLTNLWAFVSAIIGSAIATVVGSYALPDE
;
A
#
# COMPACT_ATOMS: atom_id res chain seq x y z
N MET A 1 -23.11 -5.10 -20.34
CA MET A 1 -21.92 -5.02 -19.48
C MET A 1 -21.23 -6.37 -19.28
N ILE A 2 -21.80 -7.37 -18.59
CA ILE A 2 -21.17 -8.70 -18.45
C ILE A 2 -21.13 -9.45 -19.79
N ASP A 3 -22.19 -9.34 -20.60
CA ASP A 3 -22.23 -9.97 -21.93
C ASP A 3 -21.29 -9.31 -22.92
N ASP A 4 -21.08 -7.99 -22.80
CA ASP A 4 -20.11 -7.25 -23.64
C ASP A 4 -18.67 -7.63 -23.26
N ALA A 5 -18.38 -7.80 -21.97
CA ALA A 5 -17.09 -8.28 -21.49
C ALA A 5 -16.78 -9.71 -22.00
N ARG A 6 -17.80 -10.57 -22.11
CA ARG A 6 -17.67 -11.91 -22.71
C ARG A 6 -17.37 -11.83 -24.21
N ALA A 7 -18.02 -10.91 -24.93
CA ALA A 7 -17.83 -10.75 -26.36
C ALA A 7 -16.43 -10.22 -26.70
N TYR A 8 -15.83 -9.41 -25.82
CA TYR A 8 -14.48 -8.89 -25.99
C TYR A 8 -13.39 -9.95 -25.79
N ASN A 9 -13.57 -10.81 -24.79
CA ASN A 9 -12.71 -11.96 -24.54
C ASN A 9 -13.24 -13.17 -25.35
N SER A 10 -12.92 -13.24 -26.62
CA SER A 10 -13.38 -14.29 -27.54
C SER A 10 -12.75 -15.67 -27.32
N ASP A 11 -11.88 -15.82 -26.32
CA ASP A 11 -11.34 -17.11 -25.92
C ASP A 11 -12.36 -17.89 -25.10
N ASP A 12 -12.59 -19.16 -25.47
CA ASP A 12 -13.57 -20.08 -24.86
C ASP A 12 -13.36 -20.32 -23.34
N ASP A 13 -12.27 -19.84 -22.76
CA ASP A 13 -11.89 -20.00 -21.35
C ASP A 13 -12.27 -18.82 -20.46
N TRP A 14 -13.06 -17.84 -20.92
CA TRP A 14 -13.44 -16.72 -20.07
C TRP A 14 -14.41 -17.16 -18.98
N SER A 15 -13.97 -17.14 -17.74
CA SER A 15 -14.81 -17.30 -16.56
C SER A 15 -14.61 -16.13 -15.60
N LEU A 16 -15.64 -15.75 -14.84
CA LEU A 16 -15.53 -14.75 -13.76
C LEU A 16 -14.41 -15.10 -12.75
N LEU A 17 -14.04 -16.36 -12.70
CA LEU A 17 -12.99 -16.93 -11.87
C LEU A 17 -11.77 -17.38 -12.68
N GLY A 18 -11.70 -17.03 -13.97
CA GLY A 18 -10.67 -17.50 -14.90
C GLY A 18 -9.25 -17.16 -14.49
N SER A 19 -9.09 -16.02 -13.79
CA SER A 19 -7.82 -15.62 -13.20
C SER A 19 -7.40 -16.49 -12.00
N VAL A 20 -8.28 -17.28 -11.41
CA VAL A 20 -7.93 -18.18 -10.29
C VAL A 20 -7.07 -19.35 -10.75
N SER A 21 -7.18 -19.77 -12.00
CA SER A 21 -6.31 -20.78 -12.58
C SER A 21 -4.94 -20.24 -13.01
N TYR A 22 -4.79 -18.92 -13.10
CA TYR A 22 -3.54 -18.28 -13.45
C TYR A 22 -2.78 -17.86 -12.17
N MET A 23 -1.70 -18.56 -11.88
CA MET A 23 -0.94 -18.40 -10.62
C MET A 23 -0.45 -16.96 -10.41
N GLY A 24 -0.03 -16.27 -11.47
CA GLY A 24 0.42 -14.87 -11.39
C GLY A 24 -0.65 -13.90 -10.89
N SER A 25 -1.90 -14.07 -11.29
CA SER A 25 -3.01 -13.24 -10.77
C SER A 25 -3.29 -13.52 -9.29
N PHE A 26 -3.20 -14.77 -8.87
CA PHE A 26 -3.36 -15.14 -7.47
C PHE A 26 -2.23 -14.57 -6.61
N GLU A 27 -0.98 -14.70 -7.04
CA GLU A 27 0.18 -14.14 -6.34
C GLU A 27 0.09 -12.62 -6.25
N SER A 28 -0.32 -11.95 -7.32
CA SER A 28 -0.51 -10.50 -7.34
C SER A 28 -1.61 -10.05 -6.37
N GLY A 29 -2.74 -10.75 -6.34
CA GLY A 29 -3.81 -10.48 -5.38
C GLY A 29 -3.36 -10.70 -3.93
N LEU A 30 -2.63 -11.78 -3.67
CA LEU A 30 -2.08 -12.06 -2.34
C LEU A 30 -1.02 -11.02 -1.93
N ALA A 31 -0.20 -10.56 -2.89
CA ALA A 31 0.77 -9.49 -2.65
C ALA A 31 0.08 -8.20 -2.17
N LEU A 32 -1.03 -7.81 -2.79
CA LEU A 32 -1.82 -6.66 -2.35
C LEU A 32 -2.38 -6.85 -0.93
N VAL A 33 -2.87 -8.03 -0.61
CA VAL A 33 -3.35 -8.32 0.76
C VAL A 33 -2.22 -8.16 1.78
N VAL A 34 -1.03 -8.68 1.48
CA VAL A 34 0.16 -8.57 2.34
C VAL A 34 0.61 -7.12 2.46
N ALA A 35 0.69 -6.40 1.33
CA ALA A 35 1.12 -5.01 1.24
C ALA A 35 0.21 -4.08 2.06
N VAL A 36 -1.09 -4.12 1.79
CA VAL A 36 -2.09 -3.29 2.50
C VAL A 36 -2.13 -3.65 3.99
N THR A 37 -2.07 -4.94 4.34
CA THR A 37 -2.06 -5.34 5.75
C THR A 37 -0.84 -4.79 6.47
N ALA A 38 0.34 -4.85 5.87
CA ALA A 38 1.56 -4.28 6.45
C ALA A 38 1.45 -2.77 6.63
N ALA A 39 0.95 -2.05 5.63
CA ALA A 39 0.74 -0.61 5.68
C ALA A 39 -0.25 -0.19 6.77
N GLU A 40 -1.39 -0.88 6.87
CA GLU A 40 -2.40 -0.60 7.90
C GLU A 40 -1.88 -0.92 9.31
N MET A 41 -1.10 -1.98 9.48
CA MET A 41 -0.45 -2.30 10.76
C MET A 41 0.67 -1.33 11.14
N PHE A 42 1.32 -0.71 10.16
CA PHE A 42 2.31 0.35 10.37
C PHE A 42 1.66 1.72 10.64
N SER A 43 0.40 1.91 10.23
CA SER A 43 -0.30 3.19 10.25
C SER A 43 -0.50 3.73 11.68
N GLN A 44 0.15 4.84 11.99
CA GLN A 44 -0.02 5.58 13.25
C GLN A 44 -1.49 5.98 13.49
N GLY A 45 -2.23 6.34 12.43
CA GLY A 45 -3.63 6.72 12.55
C GLY A 45 -4.52 5.59 13.08
N ASN A 46 -4.23 4.34 12.73
CA ASN A 46 -4.94 3.19 13.24
C ASN A 46 -4.61 2.92 14.71
N TRP A 47 -3.34 3.01 15.09
CA TRP A 47 -2.94 2.88 16.51
C TRP A 47 -3.56 3.95 17.39
N GLN A 48 -3.65 5.20 16.94
CA GLN A 48 -4.34 6.27 17.69
C GLN A 48 -5.80 5.92 17.96
N ARG A 49 -6.51 5.32 17.00
CA ARG A 49 -7.91 4.85 17.18
C ARG A 49 -8.00 3.70 18.18
N VAL A 50 -7.06 2.76 18.13
CA VAL A 50 -6.97 1.65 19.08
C VAL A 50 -6.80 2.18 20.50
N TYR A 51 -5.85 3.09 20.72
CA TYR A 51 -5.61 3.71 22.04
C TYR A 51 -6.76 4.60 22.52
N ALA A 52 -7.52 5.21 21.62
CA ALA A 52 -8.66 6.05 21.96
C ALA A 52 -9.92 5.24 22.28
N SER A 53 -9.92 3.93 22.09
CA SER A 53 -11.08 3.09 22.38
C SER A 53 -11.32 2.99 23.90
N ASN A 54 -12.59 2.96 24.30
CA ASN A 54 -12.98 2.95 25.72
C ASN A 54 -12.61 1.63 26.43
N ASN A 55 -12.69 0.50 25.71
CA ASN A 55 -12.35 -0.83 26.22
C ASN A 55 -12.18 -1.80 25.05
N ASP A 56 -11.59 -2.97 25.34
CA ASP A 56 -11.31 -4.02 24.34
C ASP A 56 -12.57 -4.56 23.66
N GLU A 57 -13.70 -4.63 24.39
CA GLU A 57 -14.95 -5.12 23.83
C GLU A 57 -15.52 -4.14 22.80
N SER A 58 -15.47 -2.84 23.07
CA SER A 58 -15.89 -1.80 22.12
C SER A 58 -14.98 -1.78 20.90
N LEU A 59 -13.67 -1.94 21.09
CA LEU A 59 -12.71 -2.06 19.98
C LEU A 59 -13.02 -3.27 19.11
N ARG A 60 -13.23 -4.44 19.71
CA ARG A 60 -13.52 -5.67 19.00
C ARG A 60 -14.84 -5.61 18.24
N ARG A 61 -15.90 -5.08 18.86
CA ARG A 61 -17.21 -4.89 18.19
C ARG A 61 -17.11 -3.88 17.05
N GLY A 62 -16.42 -2.77 17.26
CA GLY A 62 -16.18 -1.75 16.24
C GLY A 62 -15.39 -2.30 15.05
N ALA A 63 -14.33 -3.05 15.29
CA ALA A 63 -13.53 -3.68 14.25
C ALA A 63 -14.34 -4.71 13.43
N PHE A 64 -15.13 -5.54 14.11
CA PHE A 64 -16.01 -6.51 13.42
C PHE A 64 -17.06 -5.81 12.56
N LEU A 65 -17.71 -4.78 13.09
CA LEU A 65 -18.72 -4.03 12.36
C LEU A 65 -18.11 -3.30 11.16
N ALA A 66 -16.93 -2.68 11.33
CA ALA A 66 -16.20 -2.06 10.23
C ALA A 66 -15.85 -3.08 9.13
N ALA A 67 -15.33 -4.24 9.50
CA ALA A 67 -15.03 -5.31 8.55
C ALA A 67 -16.27 -5.78 7.79
N ALA A 68 -17.38 -5.97 8.50
CA ALA A 68 -18.65 -6.39 7.90
C ALA A 68 -19.25 -5.36 6.92
N MET A 69 -18.95 -4.06 7.13
CA MET A 69 -19.39 -2.98 6.22
C MET A 69 -18.41 -2.78 5.06
N VAL A 70 -17.11 -2.81 5.32
CA VAL A 70 -16.08 -2.51 4.32
C VAL A 70 -15.93 -3.66 3.33
N PHE A 71 -16.00 -4.91 3.79
CA PHE A 71 -15.83 -6.08 2.93
C PHE A 71 -16.78 -6.11 1.72
N PRO A 72 -18.11 -5.99 1.87
CA PRO A 72 -19.01 -5.99 0.71
C PRO A 72 -18.80 -4.76 -0.18
N LEU A 73 -18.45 -3.61 0.39
CA LEU A 73 -18.18 -2.39 -0.38
C LEU A 73 -16.97 -2.58 -1.30
N VAL A 74 -15.85 -3.03 -0.74
CA VAL A 74 -14.61 -3.27 -1.51
C VAL A 74 -14.83 -4.37 -2.56
N PHE A 75 -15.58 -5.43 -2.20
CA PHE A 75 -15.91 -6.50 -3.14
C PHE A 75 -16.71 -5.97 -4.34
N VAL A 76 -17.76 -5.17 -4.11
CA VAL A 76 -18.57 -4.60 -5.18
C VAL A 76 -17.73 -3.65 -6.05
N MET A 77 -16.91 -2.79 -5.45
CA MET A 77 -16.05 -1.88 -6.22
C MET A 77 -15.02 -2.64 -7.08
N GLY A 78 -14.38 -3.67 -6.52
CA GLY A 78 -13.46 -4.52 -7.26
C GLY A 78 -14.15 -5.27 -8.39
N PHE A 79 -15.33 -5.82 -8.14
CA PHE A 79 -16.13 -6.49 -9.16
C PHE A 79 -16.52 -5.56 -10.32
N LEU A 80 -16.97 -4.33 -10.02
CA LEU A 80 -17.29 -3.34 -11.04
C LEU A 80 -16.05 -2.95 -11.85
N GLY A 81 -14.89 -2.77 -11.21
CA GLY A 81 -13.63 -2.51 -11.90
C GLY A 81 -13.23 -3.66 -12.83
N THR A 82 -13.37 -4.90 -12.39
CA THR A 82 -13.11 -6.10 -13.22
C THR A 82 -14.04 -6.16 -14.43
N VAL A 83 -15.32 -5.87 -14.24
CA VAL A 83 -16.29 -5.85 -15.35
C VAL A 83 -15.95 -4.75 -16.35
N ALA A 84 -15.58 -3.54 -15.88
CA ALA A 84 -15.17 -2.46 -16.76
C ALA A 84 -13.91 -2.80 -17.56
N ALA A 85 -12.90 -3.37 -16.91
CA ALA A 85 -11.69 -3.81 -17.60
C ALA A 85 -11.99 -4.87 -18.68
N GLY A 86 -12.92 -5.76 -18.41
CA GLY A 86 -13.35 -6.80 -19.36
C GLY A 86 -14.15 -6.30 -20.56
N GLN A 87 -14.70 -5.08 -20.54
CA GLN A 87 -15.43 -4.50 -21.68
C GLN A 87 -14.52 -4.04 -22.84
N GLY A 88 -13.23 -3.95 -22.60
CA GLY A 88 -12.27 -3.37 -23.54
C GLY A 88 -12.33 -1.83 -23.60
N GLY A 89 -11.31 -1.23 -24.15
CA GLY A 89 -11.21 0.24 -24.23
C GLY A 89 -10.66 0.93 -22.96
N VAL A 90 -10.46 0.20 -21.88
CA VAL A 90 -9.76 0.69 -20.69
C VAL A 90 -8.25 0.60 -20.96
N GLY A 91 -7.63 1.75 -21.22
CA GLY A 91 -6.20 1.81 -21.51
C GLY A 91 -5.30 1.50 -20.29
N ASP A 92 -5.79 1.77 -19.09
CA ASP A 92 -5.09 1.52 -17.82
C ASP A 92 -6.03 0.80 -16.84
N PRO A 93 -5.76 -0.47 -16.51
CA PRO A 93 -6.57 -1.24 -15.57
C PRO A 93 -6.68 -0.61 -14.16
N THR A 94 -5.71 0.19 -13.77
CA THR A 94 -5.69 0.83 -12.43
C THR A 94 -6.80 1.87 -12.25
N ILE A 95 -7.33 2.41 -13.34
CA ILE A 95 -8.43 3.37 -13.36
C ILE A 95 -9.75 2.78 -13.88
N ALA A 96 -9.82 1.47 -14.08
CA ALA A 96 -10.98 0.80 -14.66
C ALA A 96 -12.30 1.15 -13.98
N PHE A 97 -12.31 1.30 -12.65
CA PHE A 97 -13.49 1.71 -11.90
C PHE A 97 -14.05 3.07 -12.34
N PHE A 98 -13.19 4.02 -12.72
CA PHE A 98 -13.62 5.35 -13.15
C PHE A 98 -14.30 5.35 -14.53
N TYR A 99 -14.03 4.36 -15.38
CA TYR A 99 -14.77 4.18 -16.63
C TYR A 99 -16.24 3.83 -16.37
N VAL A 100 -16.54 3.06 -15.31
CA VAL A 100 -17.94 2.82 -14.89
C VAL A 100 -18.65 4.11 -14.50
N ILE A 101 -17.91 5.05 -13.90
CA ILE A 101 -18.46 6.36 -13.52
C ILE A 101 -18.75 7.20 -14.76
N ASP A 102 -17.85 7.20 -15.75
CA ASP A 102 -17.99 7.96 -16.99
C ASP A 102 -19.21 7.50 -17.80
N GLU A 103 -19.46 6.20 -17.85
CA GLU A 103 -20.65 5.62 -18.51
C GLU A 103 -21.95 5.75 -17.69
N SER A 104 -21.86 6.23 -16.44
CA SER A 104 -23.01 6.31 -15.56
C SER A 104 -23.91 7.51 -15.87
N ASN A 105 -25.15 7.47 -15.35
CA ASN A 105 -26.12 8.55 -15.52
C ASN A 105 -25.56 9.87 -15.00
N PHE A 106 -25.89 10.97 -15.70
CA PHE A 106 -25.57 12.35 -15.37
C PHE A 106 -25.73 12.73 -13.87
N LEU A 107 -26.66 12.14 -13.15
CA LEU A 107 -26.86 12.39 -11.72
C LEU A 107 -25.94 11.54 -10.83
N VAL A 108 -25.53 10.36 -11.27
CA VAL A 108 -24.73 9.42 -10.48
C VAL A 108 -23.26 9.81 -10.46
N ALA A 109 -22.71 10.21 -11.59
CA ALA A 109 -21.30 10.58 -11.70
C ALA A 109 -20.88 11.70 -10.73
N PRO A 110 -21.58 12.86 -10.62
CA PRO A 110 -21.23 13.89 -9.67
C PRO A 110 -21.28 13.43 -8.20
N VAL A 111 -22.27 12.60 -7.85
CA VAL A 111 -22.40 12.07 -6.48
C VAL A 111 -21.22 11.16 -6.15
N LEU A 112 -20.82 10.29 -7.06
CA LEU A 112 -19.66 9.42 -6.88
C LEU A 112 -18.35 10.20 -6.80
N ILE A 113 -18.18 11.24 -7.63
CA ILE A 113 -17.00 12.11 -7.58
C ILE A 113 -16.91 12.82 -6.21
N VAL A 114 -18.02 13.40 -5.73
CA VAL A 114 -18.06 14.04 -4.41
C VAL A 114 -17.73 13.05 -3.31
N LEU A 115 -18.23 11.82 -3.40
CA LEU A 115 -17.94 10.74 -2.44
C LEU A 115 -16.45 10.40 -2.44
N VAL A 116 -15.86 10.18 -3.61
CA VAL A 116 -14.43 9.85 -3.74
C VAL A 116 -13.57 11.00 -3.19
N VAL A 117 -13.85 12.25 -3.57
CA VAL A 117 -13.12 13.41 -3.05
C VAL A 117 -13.24 13.51 -1.54
N SER A 118 -14.44 13.28 -0.98
CA SER A 118 -14.66 13.31 0.47
C SER A 118 -13.87 12.23 1.19
N LEU A 119 -13.78 11.02 0.64
CA LEU A 119 -12.99 9.92 1.19
C LEU A 119 -11.49 10.24 1.17
N VAL A 120 -10.99 10.78 0.05
CA VAL A 120 -9.59 11.19 -0.08
C VAL A 120 -9.25 12.30 0.93
N CYS A 121 -10.10 13.33 1.05
CA CYS A 121 -9.90 14.40 2.03
C CYS A 121 -9.88 13.89 3.47
N SER A 122 -10.79 12.97 3.82
CA SER A 122 -10.84 12.36 5.15
C SER A 122 -9.59 11.54 5.47
N SER A 123 -9.10 10.77 4.49
CA SER A 123 -7.86 9.99 4.65
C SER A 123 -6.63 10.89 4.75
N ALA A 124 -6.54 11.92 3.92
CA ALA A 124 -5.45 12.89 3.95
C ALA A 124 -5.38 13.62 5.30
N ASP A 125 -6.52 14.07 5.85
CA ASP A 125 -6.59 14.70 7.18
C ASP A 125 -6.09 13.76 8.28
N THR A 126 -6.51 12.51 8.26
CA THR A 126 -6.06 11.50 9.23
C THR A 126 -4.55 11.28 9.16
N LEU A 127 -3.99 11.13 7.95
CA LEU A 127 -2.55 10.94 7.75
C LEU A 127 -1.74 12.17 8.17
N GLN A 128 -2.21 13.37 7.83
CA GLN A 128 -1.57 14.62 8.23
C GLN A 128 -1.53 14.77 9.76
N ASN A 129 -2.63 14.46 10.44
CA ASN A 129 -2.68 14.50 11.91
C ASN A 129 -1.73 13.46 12.53
N ALA A 130 -1.64 12.26 11.97
CA ALA A 130 -0.73 11.23 12.42
C ALA A 130 0.74 11.66 12.27
N ILE A 131 1.12 12.22 11.11
CA ILE A 131 2.47 12.73 10.85
C ILE A 131 2.82 13.87 11.80
N VAL A 132 1.91 14.82 12.02
CA VAL A 132 2.12 15.93 12.95
C VAL A 132 2.34 15.43 14.37
N ALA A 133 1.57 14.43 14.81
CA ALA A 133 1.70 13.83 16.13
C ALA A 133 3.06 13.15 16.32
N SER A 134 3.49 12.33 15.35
CA SER A 134 4.81 11.67 15.36
C SER A 134 5.94 12.70 15.31
N PHE A 135 5.85 13.68 14.43
CA PHE A 135 6.89 14.71 14.30
C PHE A 135 7.04 15.54 15.58
N SER A 136 5.92 15.91 16.20
CA SER A 136 5.95 16.68 17.46
C SER A 136 6.52 15.87 18.60
N ARG A 137 6.18 14.58 18.73
CA ARG A 137 6.57 13.76 19.86
C ARG A 137 7.94 13.12 19.69
N ASP A 138 8.19 12.51 18.52
CA ASP A 138 9.34 11.61 18.35
C ASP A 138 10.60 12.36 17.88
N ILE A 139 10.44 13.50 17.17
CA ILE A 139 11.56 14.28 16.65
C ILE A 139 11.85 15.49 17.53
N SER A 140 10.85 16.12 18.12
CA SER A 140 11.02 17.36 18.85
C SER A 140 10.81 17.27 20.37
N ASP A 141 10.62 16.07 20.91
CA ASP A 141 10.33 15.85 22.36
C ASP A 141 9.20 16.76 22.90
N GLY A 142 8.23 17.09 22.06
CA GLY A 142 7.12 17.98 22.41
C GLY A 142 7.45 19.48 22.41
N VAL A 143 8.64 19.88 21.95
CA VAL A 143 9.08 21.29 21.91
C VAL A 143 8.45 22.05 20.75
N LEU A 144 8.03 21.37 19.67
CA LEU A 144 7.45 22.03 18.52
C LEU A 144 6.08 22.66 18.83
N SER A 145 5.97 23.92 18.49
CA SER A 145 4.68 24.63 18.61
C SER A 145 3.67 24.07 17.59
N LEU A 146 2.38 24.18 17.92
CA LEU A 146 1.30 23.81 17.00
C LEU A 146 1.40 24.54 15.64
N LYS A 147 1.94 25.76 15.63
CA LYS A 147 2.19 26.52 14.40
C LYS A 147 3.26 25.87 13.52
N SER A 148 4.34 25.39 14.11
CA SER A 148 5.41 24.69 13.39
C SER A 148 4.90 23.38 12.77
N CYS A 149 4.07 22.64 13.50
CA CYS A 149 3.44 21.42 12.99
C CYS A 149 2.53 21.69 11.78
N ARG A 150 1.72 22.75 11.83
CA ARG A 150 0.89 23.17 10.70
C ARG A 150 1.71 23.59 9.48
N VAL A 151 2.81 24.30 9.69
CA VAL A 151 3.72 24.69 8.60
C VAL A 151 4.34 23.44 7.96
N ALA A 152 4.77 22.46 8.75
CA ALA A 152 5.29 21.19 8.25
C ALA A 152 4.24 20.45 7.39
N THR A 153 3.00 20.37 7.84
CA THR A 153 1.88 19.78 7.07
C THR A 153 1.66 20.48 5.74
N ILE A 154 1.65 21.82 5.73
CA ILE A 154 1.47 22.60 4.49
C ILE A 154 2.68 22.39 3.55
N ALA A 155 3.90 22.28 4.08
CA ALA A 155 5.10 22.04 3.30
C ALA A 155 5.14 20.65 2.63
N MET A 156 4.41 19.68 3.17
CA MET A 156 4.28 18.36 2.55
C MET A 156 3.48 18.38 1.24
N ILE A 157 2.55 19.33 1.07
CA ILE A 157 1.71 19.42 -0.13
C ILE A 157 2.54 19.64 -1.40
N PRO A 158 3.39 20.71 -1.49
CA PRO A 158 4.23 20.88 -2.68
C PRO A 158 5.22 19.75 -2.88
N MET A 159 5.71 19.11 -1.80
CA MET A 159 6.57 17.94 -1.91
C MET A 159 5.83 16.75 -2.53
N ALA A 160 4.59 16.48 -2.12
CA ALA A 160 3.76 15.44 -2.70
C ALA A 160 3.44 15.71 -4.17
N ILE A 161 3.12 16.96 -4.53
CA ILE A 161 2.90 17.38 -5.92
C ILE A 161 4.18 17.19 -6.75
N TYR A 162 5.33 17.56 -6.21
CA TYR A 162 6.62 17.37 -6.88
C TYR A 162 6.92 15.88 -7.13
N LEU A 163 6.71 15.01 -6.15
CA LEU A 163 6.88 13.57 -6.31
C LEU A 163 5.89 12.99 -7.34
N ALA A 164 4.64 13.45 -7.30
CA ALA A 164 3.60 13.02 -8.25
C ALA A 164 3.86 13.50 -9.69
N SER A 165 4.66 14.57 -9.89
CA SER A 165 5.03 15.05 -11.23
C SER A 165 6.12 14.22 -11.92
N GLY A 166 6.62 13.17 -11.28
CA GLY A 166 7.63 12.26 -11.85
C GLY A 166 9.02 12.90 -12.00
N PRO A 167 9.59 13.53 -10.96
CA PRO A 167 10.88 14.18 -11.08
C PRO A 167 12.02 13.16 -11.25
N THR A 168 13.08 13.57 -11.91
CA THR A 168 14.36 12.85 -11.90
C THR A 168 15.12 13.23 -10.63
N ILE A 169 15.29 12.31 -9.69
CA ILE A 169 16.03 12.55 -8.44
C ILE A 169 17.27 11.64 -8.44
N ILE A 170 18.46 12.24 -8.38
CA ILE A 170 19.77 11.54 -8.31
C ILE A 170 19.94 10.52 -9.46
N GLY A 171 19.48 10.87 -10.67
CA GLY A 171 19.58 9.99 -11.84
C GLY A 171 18.47 8.92 -11.95
N PHE A 172 17.52 8.89 -11.00
CA PHE A 172 16.30 8.10 -11.10
C PHE A 172 15.21 8.94 -11.74
N GLU A 173 14.73 8.48 -12.87
CA GLU A 173 13.50 8.99 -13.43
C GLU A 173 12.34 8.37 -12.65
N PHE A 174 11.75 9.13 -11.75
CA PHE A 174 10.43 8.83 -11.22
C PHE A 174 9.42 9.13 -12.35
N ASN A 175 9.48 8.37 -13.42
CA ASN A 175 8.52 8.46 -14.52
C ASN A 175 7.14 8.42 -13.94
N ALA A 176 6.42 9.53 -14.02
CA ALA A 176 5.09 9.81 -13.45
C ALA A 176 4.50 8.58 -12.75
N LEU A 177 4.95 8.33 -11.52
CA LEU A 177 4.46 7.17 -10.77
C LEU A 177 2.94 7.29 -10.77
N SER A 178 2.26 6.31 -11.29
CA SER A 178 0.81 6.24 -11.17
C SER A 178 0.45 6.32 -9.68
N VAL A 179 -0.74 6.77 -9.34
CA VAL A 179 -1.22 6.78 -7.95
C VAL A 179 -1.04 5.40 -7.31
N PHE A 180 -1.26 4.34 -8.09
CA PHE A 180 -1.04 2.96 -7.68
C PHE A 180 0.44 2.65 -7.41
N GLY A 181 1.36 3.15 -8.22
CA GLY A 181 2.81 3.00 -7.99
C GLY A 181 3.28 3.68 -6.70
N ILE A 182 2.80 4.89 -6.42
CA ILE A 182 3.09 5.60 -5.15
C ILE A 182 2.54 4.82 -3.95
N PHE A 183 1.33 4.26 -4.09
CA PHE A 183 0.71 3.43 -3.07
C PHE A 183 1.55 2.17 -2.79
N LEU A 184 1.95 1.43 -3.81
CA LEU A 184 2.81 0.25 -3.65
C LEU A 184 4.18 0.57 -3.07
N PHE A 185 4.76 1.71 -3.42
CA PHE A 185 6.00 2.18 -2.82
C PHE A 185 5.85 2.43 -1.32
N ALA A 186 4.78 3.12 -0.90
CA ALA A 186 4.48 3.35 0.51
C ALA A 186 4.24 2.03 1.26
N ASP A 187 3.55 1.09 0.65
CA ASP A 187 3.30 -0.24 1.21
C ASP A 187 4.60 -1.05 1.36
N MET A 188 5.54 -0.93 0.42
CA MET A 188 6.86 -1.56 0.52
C MET A 188 7.68 -0.98 1.67
N LEU A 189 7.67 0.34 1.87
CA LEU A 189 8.30 0.97 3.03
C LEU A 189 7.70 0.45 4.33
N ALA A 190 6.38 0.32 4.39
CA ALA A 190 5.68 -0.24 5.54
C ALA A 190 6.03 -1.72 5.75
N ALA A 191 6.06 -2.54 4.71
CA ALA A 191 6.41 -3.95 4.79
C ALA A 191 7.84 -4.17 5.33
N ALA A 192 8.80 -3.33 4.91
CA ALA A 192 10.17 -3.40 5.40
C ALA A 192 10.32 -3.01 6.89
N THR A 193 9.37 -2.25 7.44
CA THR A 193 9.46 -1.67 8.78
C THR A 193 8.40 -2.17 9.77
N VAL A 194 7.35 -2.83 9.29
CA VAL A 194 6.24 -3.31 10.15
C VAL A 194 6.67 -4.33 11.18
N SER A 195 7.60 -5.22 10.84
CA SER A 195 8.05 -6.27 11.75
C SER A 195 8.71 -5.73 13.03
N PRO A 196 9.69 -4.81 13.00
CA PRO A 196 10.24 -4.22 14.21
C PRO A 196 9.20 -3.43 15.00
N VAL A 197 8.24 -2.75 14.34
CA VAL A 197 7.17 -2.03 15.03
C VAL A 197 6.27 -2.98 15.83
N LEU A 198 5.83 -4.07 15.23
CA LEU A 198 5.00 -5.06 15.93
C LEU A 198 5.79 -5.81 17.01
N MET A 199 7.05 -6.14 16.72
CA MET A 199 7.91 -6.83 17.68
C MET A 199 8.30 -5.95 18.88
N ALA A 200 8.27 -4.62 18.75
CA ALA A 200 8.47 -3.72 19.89
C ALA A 200 7.47 -3.96 21.02
N LEU A 201 6.28 -4.50 20.71
CA LEU A 201 5.30 -4.92 21.71
C LEU A 201 5.75 -6.13 22.53
N TRP A 202 6.74 -6.87 22.09
CA TRP A 202 7.25 -8.06 22.79
C TRP A 202 8.16 -7.74 23.99
N GLY A 203 8.59 -6.49 24.16
CA GLY A 203 9.39 -6.07 25.32
C GLY A 203 10.83 -6.62 25.39
N LYS A 204 11.27 -7.42 24.42
CA LYS A 204 12.64 -7.95 24.31
C LYS A 204 13.41 -7.37 23.11
N VAL A 205 12.77 -6.52 22.36
CA VAL A 205 13.36 -5.88 21.20
C VAL A 205 14.18 -4.69 21.63
N SER A 206 15.44 -4.64 21.25
CA SER A 206 16.31 -3.49 21.44
C SER A 206 16.13 -2.45 20.35
N SER A 207 16.38 -1.20 20.66
CA SER A 207 16.33 -0.09 19.68
C SER A 207 17.29 -0.32 18.52
N ARG A 208 18.47 -0.86 18.80
CA ARG A 208 19.48 -1.24 17.80
C ARG A 208 19.01 -2.40 16.93
N GLY A 209 18.38 -3.40 17.53
CA GLY A 209 17.80 -4.55 16.81
C GLY A 209 16.65 -4.13 15.90
N ALA A 210 15.77 -3.23 16.34
CA ALA A 210 14.71 -2.67 15.52
C ALA A 210 15.26 -1.90 14.31
N PHE A 211 16.29 -1.07 14.51
CA PHE A 211 16.93 -0.34 13.42
C PHE A 211 17.58 -1.28 12.40
N LEU A 212 18.31 -2.32 12.86
CA LEU A 212 18.87 -3.35 11.98
C LEU A 212 17.76 -4.09 11.22
N GLY A 213 16.62 -4.33 11.87
CA GLY A 213 15.46 -4.92 11.21
C GLY A 213 14.94 -4.09 10.05
N CYS A 214 14.79 -2.77 10.23
CA CYS A 214 14.39 -1.88 9.14
C CYS A 214 15.38 -1.93 7.97
N LEU A 215 16.69 -1.82 8.25
CA LEU A 215 17.71 -1.88 7.20
C LEU A 215 17.72 -3.24 6.49
N ALA A 216 17.57 -4.34 7.22
CA ALA A 216 17.52 -5.67 6.67
C ALA A 216 16.27 -5.91 5.81
N GLY A 217 15.13 -5.31 6.15
CA GLY A 217 13.93 -5.36 5.32
C GLY A 217 14.21 -4.84 3.92
N PHE A 218 14.78 -3.64 3.79
CA PHE A 218 15.17 -3.09 2.48
C PHE A 218 16.27 -3.91 1.79
N SER A 219 17.27 -4.36 2.56
CA SER A 219 18.36 -5.18 2.01
C SER A 219 17.85 -6.52 1.47
N SER A 220 16.85 -7.11 2.12
CA SER A 220 16.23 -8.39 1.68
C SER A 220 15.50 -8.23 0.35
N VAL A 221 14.81 -7.09 0.13
CA VAL A 221 14.18 -6.79 -1.16
C VAL A 221 15.23 -6.63 -2.26
N ALA A 222 16.32 -5.92 -1.96
CA ALA A 222 17.44 -5.77 -2.90
C ALA A 222 18.11 -7.12 -3.22
N LEU A 223 18.30 -7.98 -2.21
CA LEU A 223 18.83 -9.34 -2.40
C LEU A 223 17.89 -10.21 -3.23
N TYR A 224 16.59 -10.10 -3.00
CA TYR A 224 15.59 -10.77 -3.85
C TYR A 224 15.71 -10.32 -5.31
N GLY A 225 15.83 -9.02 -5.56
CA GLY A 225 16.04 -8.47 -6.90
C GLY A 225 17.37 -8.87 -7.56
N LEU A 226 18.38 -9.30 -6.79
CA LEU A 226 19.61 -9.90 -7.33
C LEU A 226 19.38 -11.35 -7.78
N ILE A 227 18.50 -12.08 -7.12
CA ILE A 227 18.18 -13.48 -7.44
C ILE A 227 17.21 -13.56 -8.62
N GLU A 228 16.18 -12.73 -8.58
CA GLU A 228 15.17 -12.59 -9.64
C GLU A 228 15.08 -11.13 -10.08
N PRO A 229 15.96 -10.69 -10.99
CA PRO A 229 15.96 -9.31 -11.42
C PRO A 229 14.66 -8.98 -12.20
N PRO A 230 14.09 -7.77 -11.99
CA PRO A 230 12.99 -7.28 -12.79
C PRO A 230 13.42 -7.21 -14.27
N ALA A 231 12.49 -7.51 -15.19
CA ALA A 231 12.77 -7.79 -16.61
C ALA A 231 13.63 -6.74 -17.34
N ASP A 232 13.59 -5.46 -16.98
CA ASP A 232 14.38 -4.39 -17.62
C ASP A 232 14.95 -3.38 -16.60
N SER A 233 15.21 -3.80 -15.37
CA SER A 233 15.48 -2.89 -14.27
C SER A 233 16.63 -3.33 -13.38
N GLN A 234 17.10 -2.41 -12.57
CA GLN A 234 18.14 -2.66 -11.57
C GLN A 234 17.57 -3.46 -10.38
N PHE A 235 18.41 -4.29 -9.74
CA PHE A 235 18.02 -5.20 -8.64
C PHE A 235 17.29 -4.52 -7.47
N TYR A 236 17.52 -3.23 -7.23
CA TYR A 236 16.87 -2.45 -6.18
C TYR A 236 15.50 -1.90 -6.59
N MET A 237 15.09 -2.10 -7.84
CA MET A 237 13.87 -1.50 -8.37
C MET A 237 12.60 -1.98 -7.64
N TYR A 238 12.59 -3.20 -7.10
CA TYR A 238 11.47 -3.68 -6.29
C TYR A 238 11.21 -2.86 -5.02
N ILE A 239 12.20 -2.10 -4.52
CA ILE A 239 11.99 -1.19 -3.38
C ILE A 239 11.08 -0.02 -3.81
N ILE A 240 11.28 0.49 -5.02
CA ILE A 240 10.60 1.68 -5.54
C ILE A 240 9.32 1.27 -6.29
N HIS A 241 9.40 0.19 -7.04
CA HIS A 241 8.34 -0.27 -7.93
C HIS A 241 8.17 -1.79 -7.81
N PRO A 242 7.51 -2.27 -6.74
CA PRO A 242 7.35 -3.70 -6.48
C PRO A 242 6.33 -4.36 -7.42
N THR A 243 6.41 -4.03 -8.70
CA THR A 243 5.61 -4.57 -9.79
C THR A 243 6.49 -5.37 -10.74
N GLY A 244 5.90 -6.28 -11.45
CA GLY A 244 6.64 -7.18 -12.32
C GLY A 244 7.10 -8.43 -11.55
N GLY A 245 8.12 -9.03 -11.98
CA GLY A 245 8.58 -10.35 -11.57
C GLY A 245 8.74 -11.20 -12.82
N ALA A 246 8.69 -12.51 -12.69
CA ALA A 246 8.75 -13.44 -13.82
C ALA A 246 7.60 -13.24 -14.84
N VAL A 247 6.53 -12.56 -14.41
CA VAL A 247 5.37 -12.27 -15.26
C VAL A 247 5.26 -10.76 -15.50
N PRO A 248 5.38 -10.29 -16.75
CA PRO A 248 5.22 -8.88 -17.10
C PRO A 248 3.83 -8.35 -16.69
N ALA A 249 3.75 -7.05 -16.42
CA ALA A 249 2.47 -6.39 -16.11
C ALA A 249 1.42 -6.59 -17.23
N SER A 250 1.87 -6.72 -18.50
CA SER A 250 1.03 -7.05 -19.66
C SER A 250 0.38 -8.44 -19.56
N GLU A 251 0.93 -9.35 -18.76
CA GLU A 251 0.43 -10.70 -18.56
C GLU A 251 -0.23 -10.89 -17.17
N GLY A 252 -0.55 -9.81 -16.47
CA GLY A 252 -1.27 -9.80 -15.20
C GLY A 252 -0.42 -9.78 -13.92
N GLY A 253 0.90 -9.72 -14.04
CA GLY A 253 1.81 -9.59 -12.90
C GLY A 253 1.92 -8.16 -12.39
N LEU A 254 0.90 -7.66 -11.68
CA LEU A 254 0.87 -6.27 -11.21
C LEU A 254 1.73 -6.05 -9.95
N THR A 255 1.87 -7.05 -9.09
CA THR A 255 2.60 -6.92 -7.82
C THR A 255 3.40 -8.18 -7.52
N ASN A 256 4.61 -8.00 -7.02
CA ASN A 256 5.50 -9.09 -6.69
C ASN A 256 5.34 -9.51 -5.22
N LEU A 257 4.72 -10.66 -4.99
CA LEU A 257 4.49 -11.21 -3.66
C LEU A 257 5.81 -11.44 -2.89
N TRP A 258 6.79 -12.00 -3.56
CA TRP A 258 8.04 -12.41 -2.90
C TRP A 258 8.91 -11.21 -2.49
N ALA A 259 8.78 -10.07 -3.18
CA ALA A 259 9.40 -8.83 -2.76
C ALA A 259 8.85 -8.37 -1.39
N PHE A 260 7.52 -8.36 -1.22
CA PHE A 260 6.89 -8.01 0.06
C PHE A 260 7.19 -9.03 1.16
N VAL A 261 7.11 -10.31 0.85
CA VAL A 261 7.40 -11.39 1.81
C VAL A 261 8.86 -11.33 2.27
N SER A 262 9.81 -11.11 1.35
CA SER A 262 11.23 -10.98 1.68
C SER A 262 11.50 -9.79 2.59
N ALA A 263 10.84 -8.63 2.35
CA ALA A 263 10.92 -7.46 3.21
C ALA A 263 10.50 -7.77 4.66
N ILE A 264 9.33 -8.39 4.82
CA ILE A 264 8.76 -8.71 6.15
C ILE A 264 9.62 -9.74 6.87
N ILE A 265 10.00 -10.83 6.20
CA ILE A 265 10.79 -11.92 6.81
C ILE A 265 12.19 -11.45 7.15
N GLY A 266 12.87 -10.76 6.22
CA GLY A 266 14.22 -10.23 6.45
C GLY A 266 14.25 -9.25 7.60
N SER A 267 13.29 -8.35 7.66
CA SER A 267 13.10 -7.41 8.75
C SER A 267 12.85 -8.11 10.09
N ALA A 268 11.98 -9.12 10.12
CA ALA A 268 11.66 -9.87 11.33
C ALA A 268 12.89 -10.62 11.88
N ILE A 269 13.58 -11.38 11.03
CA ILE A 269 14.77 -12.14 11.42
C ILE A 269 15.86 -11.22 11.97
N ALA A 270 16.15 -10.12 11.26
CA ALA A 270 17.19 -9.20 11.68
C ALA A 270 16.83 -8.43 12.97
N THR A 271 15.55 -8.13 13.19
CA THR A 271 15.08 -7.54 14.45
C THR A 271 15.34 -8.49 15.62
N VAL A 272 14.99 -9.74 15.49
CA VAL A 272 15.22 -10.75 16.55
C VAL A 272 16.70 -10.94 16.80
N VAL A 273 17.46 -11.27 15.76
CA VAL A 273 18.91 -11.52 15.86
C VAL A 273 19.64 -10.28 16.39
N GLY A 274 19.33 -9.10 15.85
CA GLY A 274 19.92 -7.84 16.28
C GLY A 274 19.62 -7.50 17.75
N SER A 275 18.42 -7.78 18.21
CA SER A 275 18.02 -7.53 19.60
C SER A 275 18.75 -8.44 20.59
N TYR A 276 19.00 -9.69 20.22
CA TYR A 276 19.82 -10.60 21.03
C TYR A 276 21.33 -10.29 20.99
N ALA A 277 21.81 -9.84 19.82
CA ALA A 277 23.24 -9.52 19.65
C ALA A 277 23.62 -8.15 20.24
N LEU A 278 22.71 -7.19 20.23
CA LEU A 278 22.89 -5.81 20.67
C LEU A 278 21.76 -5.40 21.61
N PRO A 279 21.70 -5.95 22.84
CA PRO A 279 20.68 -5.56 23.79
C PRO A 279 20.86 -4.09 24.19
N ASP A 280 19.75 -3.42 24.52
CA ASP A 280 19.80 -2.11 25.18
C ASP A 280 20.33 -2.27 26.60
N GLU A 281 21.23 -1.37 27.04
CA GLU A 281 21.84 -1.37 28.39
C GLU A 281 20.82 -1.05 29.48
#